data_b1ff12fa54ec68fb11d8c2eb85b8e04c
#
_entry.id   b1ff12fa54ec68fb11d8c2eb85b8e04c
#
_cell.length_a   1.000
_cell.length_b   1.000
_cell.length_c   1.000
_cell.angle_alpha   90.00
_cell.angle_beta   90.00
_cell.angle_gamma   90.00
#
_symmetry.space_group_name_H-M   'P 1'
#
loop_
_entity.id
_entity.type
_entity.pdbx_description
1 polymer ?
#
loop_
_entity_poly.entity_id
_entity_poly.type
_entity_poly.pdbx_seq_one_letter_code
_entity_poly.pdbx_strand_id
1 'polypeptide(L)'
;MPSEAGGIDRGGGPNGTTNFTGIALCELALNQEDVMEESLRNILVAVKGAGDLATGVMHRLARAGFAVMATELPDPTVVRRTVAFAEAVTAGQMTVEGITAQRADSLAEIHAAIAIKRIPIVVDPVGELLKRLAPTVLVEATLSKYNSGVALQDAPIVIALGPGYEAGKDVHAVIETNRGHNLGRVYLSGYAEPNTGIPGAIGGYTIERLLRAPCAGALYATHQIGDMVQAQETVALVKTAEGISVPVLTAITGILRGLVHDGLPVFEGMKVGDVDPRAAREHCFTISDKSRAIGGGVLEAILYLLNDGQ
;
A
#
# COMPACT_ATOMS: atom_id res chain seq x y z
N MET A 1 -10.44 46.00 83.20
CA MET A 1 -11.92 46.18 83.15
C MET A 1 -12.34 45.74 81.77
N PRO A 2 -13.42 45.05 81.75
CA PRO A 2 -13.52 43.62 81.34
C PRO A 2 -14.24 43.45 80.02
N SER A 3 -14.29 42.26 79.46
CA SER A 3 -15.40 41.35 79.29
C SER A 3 -15.00 40.27 78.27
N GLU A 4 -14.94 39.10 78.70
CA GLU A 4 -15.95 38.01 78.61
C GLU A 4 -16.60 37.83 77.28
N ALA A 5 -16.56 36.62 76.89
CA ALA A 5 -17.45 35.64 76.32
C ALA A 5 -16.96 35.12 74.97
N GLY A 6 -16.89 33.91 74.70
CA GLY A 6 -17.67 32.74 75.00
C GLY A 6 -17.34 31.72 73.88
N GLY A 7 -17.00 30.49 74.25
CA GLY A 7 -16.68 29.45 73.31
C GLY A 7 -17.91 28.97 72.53
N ILE A 8 -17.66 28.37 71.35
CA ILE A 8 -18.47 27.28 70.82
C ILE A 8 -17.52 26.39 70.04
N ASP A 9 -17.37 25.20 70.56
CA ASP A 9 -16.88 24.01 69.92
C ASP A 9 -17.81 23.59 68.78
N ARG A 10 -17.23 23.41 67.57
CA ARG A 10 -17.93 22.62 66.49
C ARG A 10 -16.90 21.74 65.80
N GLY A 11 -17.07 20.43 66.08
CA GLY A 11 -16.41 19.36 65.43
C GLY A 11 -16.51 19.44 63.90
N GLY A 12 -15.39 19.38 63.23
CA GLY A 12 -15.27 19.21 61.76
C GLY A 12 -14.91 17.77 61.43
N GLY A 13 -15.85 17.06 60.86
CA GLY A 13 -15.62 15.71 60.34
C GLY A 13 -14.64 15.69 59.15
N PRO A 14 -14.02 14.58 58.88
CA PRO A 14 -13.06 14.46 57.80
C PRO A 14 -13.77 14.42 56.44
N ASN A 15 -13.55 15.45 55.64
CA ASN A 15 -13.88 15.39 54.20
C ASN A 15 -12.95 14.48 53.47
N GLY A 16 -13.29 13.18 53.41
CA GLY A 16 -12.73 12.23 52.48
C GLY A 16 -13.33 12.48 51.10
N THR A 17 -12.71 13.32 50.31
CA THR A 17 -12.92 13.32 48.86
C THR A 17 -12.06 12.21 48.27
N THR A 18 -12.67 11.03 48.12
CA THR A 18 -12.12 9.90 47.39
C THR A 18 -11.95 10.30 45.91
N ASN A 19 -10.69 10.39 45.46
CA ASN A 19 -10.29 10.50 44.07
C ASN A 19 -10.64 9.17 43.31
N PHE A 20 -11.91 8.86 43.09
CA PHE A 20 -12.36 7.70 42.34
C PHE A 20 -12.55 7.95 40.82
N THR A 21 -12.38 9.19 40.34
CA THR A 21 -12.64 9.52 38.94
C THR A 21 -11.45 9.28 38.01
N GLY A 22 -10.22 9.31 38.49
CA GLY A 22 -9.02 9.18 37.64
C GLY A 22 -8.72 7.74 37.21
N ILE A 23 -8.89 6.79 38.14
CA ILE A 23 -8.56 5.36 37.87
C ILE A 23 -9.63 4.75 36.96
N ALA A 24 -10.91 5.02 37.19
CA ALA A 24 -12.00 4.52 36.36
C ALA A 24 -11.97 5.07 34.93
N LEU A 25 -11.56 6.30 34.71
CA LEU A 25 -11.37 6.88 33.38
C LEU A 25 -10.16 6.28 32.64
N CYS A 26 -9.10 5.94 33.36
CA CYS A 26 -7.92 5.30 32.79
C CYS A 26 -8.18 3.83 32.40
N GLU A 27 -8.89 3.08 33.25
CA GLU A 27 -9.30 1.71 32.95
C GLU A 27 -10.35 1.63 31.82
N LEU A 28 -11.28 2.60 31.74
CA LEU A 28 -12.21 2.71 30.62
C LEU A 28 -11.50 3.06 29.30
N ALA A 29 -10.48 3.93 29.32
CA ALA A 29 -9.68 4.27 28.16
C ALA A 29 -8.87 3.06 27.66
N LEU A 30 -8.19 2.33 28.55
CA LEU A 30 -7.44 1.12 28.20
C LEU A 30 -8.36 0.03 27.62
N ASN A 31 -9.54 -0.19 28.17
CA ASN A 31 -10.52 -1.12 27.63
C ASN A 31 -11.08 -0.69 26.26
N GLN A 32 -11.21 0.61 26.00
CA GLN A 32 -11.68 1.11 24.71
C GLN A 32 -10.63 1.01 23.62
N GLU A 33 -9.35 1.21 23.94
CA GLU A 33 -8.24 1.02 22.99
C GLU A 33 -8.12 -0.45 22.59
N ASP A 34 -8.16 -1.38 23.53
CA ASP A 34 -8.12 -2.82 23.26
C ASP A 34 -9.33 -3.28 22.43
N VAL A 35 -10.52 -2.80 22.72
CA VAL A 35 -11.76 -3.13 21.99
C VAL A 35 -11.70 -2.57 20.56
N MET A 36 -11.18 -1.37 20.35
CA MET A 36 -11.09 -0.75 19.04
C MET A 36 -10.01 -1.44 18.18
N GLU A 37 -8.85 -1.79 18.76
CA GLU A 37 -7.81 -2.55 18.06
C GLU A 37 -8.31 -3.95 17.67
N GLU A 38 -9.04 -4.63 18.54
CA GLU A 38 -9.64 -5.92 18.25
C GLU A 38 -10.75 -5.81 17.18
N SER A 39 -11.53 -4.75 17.17
CA SER A 39 -12.58 -4.49 16.18
C SER A 39 -12.01 -4.34 14.77
N LEU A 40 -10.96 -3.54 14.57
CA LEU A 40 -10.33 -3.35 13.25
C LEU A 40 -9.59 -4.60 12.77
N ARG A 41 -9.02 -5.39 13.68
CA ARG A 41 -8.36 -6.68 13.34
C ARG A 41 -9.31 -7.74 12.83
N ASN A 42 -10.60 -7.66 13.19
CA ASN A 42 -11.63 -8.54 12.68
C ASN A 42 -12.05 -8.19 11.25
N ILE A 43 -11.61 -7.04 10.73
CA ILE A 43 -11.86 -6.62 9.35
C ILE A 43 -10.70 -7.08 8.48
N LEU A 44 -10.95 -8.11 7.66
CA LEU A 44 -9.99 -8.57 6.68
C LEU A 44 -10.08 -7.69 5.42
N VAL A 45 -8.96 -7.03 5.10
CA VAL A 45 -8.77 -6.28 3.86
C VAL A 45 -7.88 -7.08 2.92
N ALA A 46 -8.43 -7.51 1.80
CA ALA A 46 -7.69 -8.15 0.73
C ALA A 46 -7.35 -7.14 -0.36
N VAL A 47 -6.09 -7.11 -0.78
CA VAL A 47 -5.59 -6.23 -1.82
C VAL A 47 -5.19 -7.07 -3.04
N LYS A 48 -5.78 -6.81 -4.19
CA LYS A 48 -5.42 -7.45 -5.45
C LYS A 48 -4.28 -6.69 -6.10
N GLY A 49 -3.10 -7.31 -6.17
CA GLY A 49 -1.82 -6.70 -6.53
C GLY A 49 -1.02 -6.23 -5.30
N ALA A 50 0.31 -6.40 -5.35
CA ALA A 50 1.22 -6.04 -4.26
C ALA A 50 2.38 -5.13 -4.71
N GLY A 51 2.20 -4.37 -5.80
CA GLY A 51 3.16 -3.39 -6.30
C GLY A 51 3.37 -2.22 -5.32
N ASP A 52 4.20 -1.24 -5.70
CA ASP A 52 4.61 -0.14 -4.81
C ASP A 52 3.44 0.75 -4.34
N LEU A 53 2.41 0.98 -5.16
CA LEU A 53 1.23 1.74 -4.74
C LEU A 53 0.36 0.91 -3.78
N ALA A 54 0.11 -0.36 -4.10
CA ALA A 54 -0.58 -1.30 -3.24
C ALA A 54 0.14 -1.46 -1.89
N THR A 55 1.48 -1.47 -1.89
CA THR A 55 2.29 -1.51 -0.67
C THR A 55 2.05 -0.30 0.22
N GLY A 56 1.93 0.91 -0.35
CA GLY A 56 1.57 2.10 0.43
C GLY A 56 0.18 2.01 1.06
N VAL A 57 -0.79 1.39 0.37
CA VAL A 57 -2.13 1.08 0.92
C VAL A 57 -2.01 0.08 2.07
N MET A 58 -1.41 -1.08 1.82
CA MET A 58 -1.26 -2.14 2.82
C MET A 58 -0.49 -1.67 4.06
N HIS A 59 0.59 -0.93 3.87
CA HIS A 59 1.36 -0.34 4.95
C HIS A 59 0.50 0.57 5.84
N ARG A 60 -0.31 1.44 5.23
CA ARG A 60 -1.21 2.35 5.94
C ARG A 60 -2.26 1.58 6.73
N LEU A 61 -2.92 0.61 6.11
CA LEU A 61 -3.98 -0.19 6.72
C LEU A 61 -3.45 -1.08 7.85
N ALA A 62 -2.31 -1.73 7.67
CA ALA A 62 -1.67 -2.52 8.72
C ALA A 62 -1.30 -1.67 9.94
N ARG A 63 -0.78 -0.45 9.71
CA ARG A 63 -0.51 0.51 10.81
C ARG A 63 -1.76 1.07 11.47
N ALA A 64 -2.88 1.10 10.76
CA ALA A 64 -4.18 1.47 11.33
C ALA A 64 -4.86 0.32 12.09
N GLY A 65 -4.27 -0.89 12.11
CA GLY A 65 -4.75 -2.04 12.89
C GLY A 65 -5.59 -3.04 12.12
N PHE A 66 -5.80 -2.88 10.81
CA PHE A 66 -6.54 -3.85 10.00
C PHE A 66 -5.75 -5.15 9.80
N ALA A 67 -6.48 -6.27 9.66
CA ALA A 67 -5.93 -7.49 9.10
C ALA A 67 -5.81 -7.31 7.58
N VAL A 68 -4.60 -7.41 7.03
CA VAL A 68 -4.32 -7.13 5.61
C VAL A 68 -3.66 -8.32 4.96
N MET A 69 -4.07 -8.64 3.74
CA MET A 69 -3.43 -9.60 2.86
C MET A 69 -3.38 -9.10 1.42
N ALA A 70 -2.57 -9.72 0.55
CA ALA A 70 -2.64 -9.44 -0.87
C ALA A 70 -2.52 -10.69 -1.72
N THR A 71 -3.08 -10.61 -2.94
CA THR A 71 -2.84 -11.57 -4.01
C THR A 71 -1.92 -10.97 -5.07
N GLU A 72 -1.08 -11.80 -5.70
CA GLU A 72 -0.14 -11.37 -6.71
C GLU A 72 0.04 -12.43 -7.79
N LEU A 73 0.68 -12.06 -8.89
CA LEU A 73 1.09 -12.98 -9.95
C LEU A 73 2.29 -13.81 -9.53
N PRO A 74 2.50 -15.00 -10.13
CA PRO A 74 3.67 -15.81 -9.85
C PRO A 74 4.99 -15.13 -10.27
N ASP A 75 4.94 -14.32 -11.34
CA ASP A 75 6.05 -13.51 -11.84
C ASP A 75 5.67 -12.01 -11.79
N PRO A 76 5.85 -11.34 -10.65
CA PRO A 76 5.48 -9.94 -10.53
C PRO A 76 6.28 -9.02 -11.45
N THR A 77 5.60 -8.16 -12.21
CA THR A 77 6.23 -7.20 -13.12
C THR A 77 6.57 -5.86 -12.46
N VAL A 78 6.83 -5.88 -11.17
CA VAL A 78 7.01 -4.69 -10.34
C VAL A 78 8.36 -4.05 -10.61
N VAL A 79 8.35 -2.76 -10.92
CA VAL A 79 9.58 -1.97 -11.21
C VAL A 79 10.25 -1.51 -9.90
N ARG A 80 9.48 -0.95 -8.95
CA ARG A 80 10.01 -0.44 -7.69
C ARG A 80 10.06 -1.54 -6.61
N ARG A 81 10.81 -2.60 -6.88
CA ARG A 81 10.87 -3.83 -6.07
C ARG A 81 11.24 -3.59 -4.61
N THR A 82 12.17 -2.69 -4.35
CA THR A 82 12.66 -2.36 -3.00
C THR A 82 11.62 -1.74 -2.06
N VAL A 83 10.46 -1.35 -2.58
CA VAL A 83 9.32 -0.80 -1.82
C VAL A 83 8.01 -1.46 -2.23
N ALA A 84 8.06 -2.71 -2.67
CA ALA A 84 6.89 -3.47 -3.11
C ALA A 84 6.82 -4.82 -2.38
N PHE A 85 5.69 -5.07 -1.72
CA PHE A 85 5.47 -6.36 -1.04
C PHE A 85 5.34 -7.55 -2.00
N ALA A 86 5.12 -7.30 -3.29
CA ALA A 86 5.21 -8.31 -4.35
C ALA A 86 6.55 -9.06 -4.35
N GLU A 87 7.63 -8.44 -3.86
CA GLU A 87 8.94 -9.07 -3.72
C GLU A 87 8.91 -10.31 -2.82
N ALA A 88 7.97 -10.39 -1.89
CA ALA A 88 7.78 -11.57 -1.04
C ALA A 88 7.44 -12.84 -1.84
N VAL A 89 6.87 -12.72 -3.06
CA VAL A 89 6.58 -13.87 -3.93
C VAL A 89 7.88 -14.61 -4.29
N THR A 90 8.95 -13.89 -4.58
CA THR A 90 10.24 -14.46 -5.00
C THR A 90 11.22 -14.62 -3.85
N ALA A 91 11.28 -13.65 -2.92
CA ALA A 91 12.23 -13.65 -1.80
C ALA A 91 11.70 -14.33 -0.52
N GLY A 92 10.42 -14.79 -0.53
CA GLY A 92 9.76 -15.37 0.64
C GLY A 92 9.24 -14.32 1.62
N GLN A 93 9.92 -13.21 1.79
CA GLN A 93 9.49 -12.07 2.61
C GLN A 93 10.05 -10.75 2.10
N MET A 94 9.34 -9.64 2.43
CA MET A 94 9.76 -8.28 2.15
C MET A 94 9.36 -7.35 3.29
N THR A 95 10.30 -6.50 3.74
CA THR A 95 10.02 -5.48 4.77
C THR A 95 10.16 -4.09 4.18
N VAL A 96 9.10 -3.29 4.34
CA VAL A 96 9.07 -1.88 3.91
C VAL A 96 8.65 -1.02 5.10
N GLU A 97 9.50 -0.09 5.50
CA GLU A 97 9.28 0.85 6.60
C GLU A 97 8.71 0.18 7.87
N GLY A 98 9.30 -0.96 8.26
CA GLY A 98 8.96 -1.68 9.50
C GLY A 98 7.76 -2.64 9.40
N ILE A 99 7.02 -2.67 8.30
CA ILE A 99 5.98 -3.66 8.03
C ILE A 99 6.55 -4.77 7.18
N THR A 100 6.31 -6.02 7.60
CA THR A 100 6.80 -7.22 6.89
C THR A 100 5.65 -7.94 6.20
N ALA A 101 5.80 -8.16 4.91
CA ALA A 101 5.01 -9.10 4.12
C ALA A 101 5.76 -10.43 3.99
N GLN A 102 5.03 -11.54 3.94
CA GLN A 102 5.60 -12.87 3.71
C GLN A 102 4.73 -13.66 2.73
N ARG A 103 5.37 -14.49 1.92
CA ARG A 103 4.66 -15.44 1.06
C ARG A 103 3.89 -16.44 1.92
N ALA A 104 2.67 -16.74 1.49
CA ALA A 104 1.82 -17.76 2.07
C ALA A 104 1.17 -18.58 0.95
N ASP A 105 1.25 -19.91 1.05
CA ASP A 105 0.77 -20.83 0.02
C ASP A 105 -0.46 -21.63 0.50
N SER A 106 -0.95 -21.39 1.72
CA SER A 106 -2.11 -22.04 2.32
C SER A 106 -2.92 -21.12 3.22
N LEU A 107 -4.19 -21.46 3.48
CA LEU A 107 -5.05 -20.74 4.45
C LEU A 107 -4.43 -20.74 5.86
N ALA A 108 -3.80 -21.83 6.26
CA ALA A 108 -3.15 -21.93 7.58
C ALA A 108 -2.00 -20.93 7.70
N GLU A 109 -1.19 -20.78 6.64
CA GLU A 109 -0.09 -19.81 6.60
C GLU A 109 -0.58 -18.37 6.56
N ILE A 110 -1.69 -18.10 5.85
CA ILE A 110 -2.33 -16.78 5.86
C ILE A 110 -2.73 -16.39 7.27
N HIS A 111 -3.48 -17.26 7.97
CA HIS A 111 -3.91 -16.99 9.34
C HIS A 111 -2.73 -16.84 10.30
N ALA A 112 -1.71 -17.70 10.16
CA ALA A 112 -0.50 -17.61 10.99
C ALA A 112 0.26 -16.29 10.77
N ALA A 113 0.36 -15.82 9.53
CA ALA A 113 0.99 -14.53 9.22
C ALA A 113 0.24 -13.35 9.84
N ILE A 114 -1.10 -13.32 9.67
CA ILE A 114 -1.97 -12.28 10.25
C ILE A 114 -1.84 -12.26 11.77
N ALA A 115 -1.84 -13.42 12.43
CA ALA A 115 -1.75 -13.54 13.89
C ALA A 115 -0.47 -12.90 14.45
N ILE A 116 0.63 -12.92 13.70
CA ILE A 116 1.91 -12.28 14.07
C ILE A 116 2.11 -10.89 13.43
N LYS A 117 1.01 -10.25 12.99
CA LYS A 117 0.99 -8.90 12.38
C LYS A 117 1.87 -8.78 11.12
N ARG A 118 1.98 -9.84 10.33
CA ARG A 118 2.57 -9.82 8.99
C ARG A 118 1.50 -9.81 7.92
N ILE A 119 1.84 -9.30 6.75
CA ILE A 119 0.95 -9.26 5.57
C ILE A 119 1.23 -10.50 4.71
N PRO A 120 0.33 -11.50 4.64
CA PRO A 120 0.50 -12.61 3.72
C PRO A 120 0.33 -12.16 2.27
N ILE A 121 1.27 -12.56 1.41
CA ILE A 121 1.21 -12.41 -0.04
C ILE A 121 1.01 -13.78 -0.66
N VAL A 122 -0.05 -13.91 -1.45
CA VAL A 122 -0.50 -15.18 -2.00
C VAL A 122 -0.44 -15.14 -3.53
N VAL A 123 0.09 -16.17 -4.15
CA VAL A 123 0.02 -16.33 -5.61
C VAL A 123 -1.37 -16.85 -5.97
N ASP A 124 -2.25 -15.95 -6.42
CA ASP A 124 -3.65 -16.26 -6.76
C ASP A 124 -4.10 -15.46 -7.99
N PRO A 125 -3.59 -15.78 -9.19
CA PRO A 125 -3.86 -15.02 -10.42
C PRO A 125 -5.33 -15.02 -10.85
N VAL A 126 -6.11 -16.01 -10.40
CA VAL A 126 -7.53 -16.19 -10.78
C VAL A 126 -8.50 -15.83 -9.65
N GLY A 127 -8.00 -15.51 -8.43
CA GLY A 127 -8.82 -15.08 -7.30
C GLY A 127 -9.63 -16.19 -6.62
N GLU A 128 -9.24 -17.46 -6.77
CA GLU A 128 -9.95 -18.57 -6.11
C GLU A 128 -9.78 -18.55 -4.60
N LEU A 129 -8.58 -18.31 -4.13
CA LEU A 129 -8.31 -18.24 -2.70
C LEU A 129 -8.95 -16.99 -2.08
N LEU A 130 -8.94 -15.88 -2.82
CA LEU A 130 -9.61 -14.65 -2.43
C LEU A 130 -11.11 -14.87 -2.18
N LYS A 131 -11.80 -15.59 -3.08
CA LYS A 131 -13.22 -15.94 -2.91
C LYS A 131 -13.48 -16.80 -1.67
N ARG A 132 -12.58 -17.74 -1.37
CA ARG A 132 -12.70 -18.61 -0.18
C ARG A 132 -12.49 -17.89 1.14
N LEU A 133 -11.68 -16.85 1.15
CA LEU A 133 -11.39 -16.04 2.33
C LEU A 133 -12.53 -15.07 2.66
N ALA A 134 -13.38 -14.73 1.69
CA ALA A 134 -14.51 -13.82 1.81
C ALA A 134 -14.15 -12.55 2.62
N PRO A 135 -13.22 -11.71 2.14
CA PRO A 135 -12.77 -10.53 2.87
C PRO A 135 -13.92 -9.54 3.06
N THR A 136 -13.89 -8.77 4.14
CA THR A 136 -14.83 -7.65 4.35
C THR A 136 -14.59 -6.51 3.34
N VAL A 137 -13.32 -6.29 2.98
CA VAL A 137 -12.93 -5.25 2.03
C VAL A 137 -12.02 -5.85 0.95
N LEU A 138 -12.35 -5.56 -0.30
CA LEU A 138 -11.50 -5.84 -1.45
C LEU A 138 -10.99 -4.53 -2.04
N VAL A 139 -9.67 -4.40 -2.18
CA VAL A 139 -9.02 -3.27 -2.86
C VAL A 139 -8.38 -3.76 -4.15
N GLU A 140 -8.90 -3.33 -5.29
CA GLU A 140 -8.30 -3.56 -6.61
C GLU A 140 -7.14 -2.57 -6.81
N ALA A 141 -5.92 -3.04 -6.75
CA ALA A 141 -4.70 -2.24 -6.77
C ALA A 141 -3.71 -2.61 -7.88
N THR A 142 -4.16 -3.36 -8.89
CA THR A 142 -3.33 -3.73 -10.05
C THR A 142 -3.03 -2.55 -10.97
N LEU A 143 -3.78 -1.44 -10.81
CA LEU A 143 -3.73 -0.26 -11.67
C LEU A 143 -4.07 -0.58 -13.14
N SER A 144 -4.95 -1.52 -13.35
CA SER A 144 -5.55 -1.80 -14.64
C SER A 144 -6.25 -0.54 -15.16
N LYS A 145 -6.14 -0.28 -16.44
CA LYS A 145 -6.78 0.88 -17.10
C LYS A 145 -8.21 0.59 -17.52
N TYR A 146 -8.68 -0.59 -17.26
CA TYR A 146 -10.02 -1.12 -17.53
C TYR A 146 -10.41 -2.06 -16.39
N ASN A 147 -11.71 -2.29 -16.23
CA ASN A 147 -12.21 -3.22 -15.22
C ASN A 147 -11.68 -4.63 -15.49
N SER A 148 -10.95 -5.18 -14.52
CA SER A 148 -10.32 -6.51 -14.57
C SER A 148 -11.25 -7.64 -14.11
N GLY A 149 -12.57 -7.41 -14.11
CA GLY A 149 -13.59 -8.36 -13.68
C GLY A 149 -13.95 -8.25 -12.19
N VAL A 150 -13.58 -7.15 -11.52
CA VAL A 150 -13.99 -6.85 -10.16
C VAL A 150 -15.38 -6.19 -10.18
N ALA A 151 -16.25 -6.60 -9.25
CA ALA A 151 -17.63 -6.15 -9.15
C ALA A 151 -18.02 -5.86 -7.68
N LEU A 152 -19.11 -5.08 -7.50
CA LEU A 152 -19.65 -4.73 -6.19
C LEU A 152 -19.90 -5.94 -5.27
N GLN A 153 -20.23 -7.11 -5.85
CA GLN A 153 -20.59 -8.33 -5.12
C GLN A 153 -19.38 -9.12 -4.62
N ASP A 154 -18.17 -8.75 -4.99
CA ASP A 154 -16.96 -9.52 -4.65
C ASP A 154 -16.58 -9.38 -3.16
N ALA A 155 -17.05 -8.31 -2.49
CA ALA A 155 -16.93 -8.12 -1.05
C ALA A 155 -18.00 -7.11 -0.55
N PRO A 156 -18.30 -7.07 0.77
CA PRO A 156 -19.14 -6.01 1.35
C PRO A 156 -18.67 -4.58 0.99
N ILE A 157 -17.37 -4.35 0.92
CA ILE A 157 -16.77 -3.10 0.47
C ILE A 157 -15.75 -3.41 -0.63
N VAL A 158 -15.94 -2.82 -1.81
CA VAL A 158 -15.03 -2.95 -2.96
C VAL A 158 -14.53 -1.58 -3.35
N ILE A 159 -13.22 -1.40 -3.40
CA ILE A 159 -12.54 -0.14 -3.72
C ILE A 159 -11.56 -0.38 -4.88
N ALA A 160 -11.49 0.52 -5.85
CA ALA A 160 -10.51 0.44 -6.94
C ALA A 160 -9.56 1.64 -6.95
N LEU A 161 -8.31 1.40 -7.39
CA LEU A 161 -7.30 2.44 -7.54
C LEU A 161 -7.21 2.94 -8.99
N GLY A 162 -7.48 4.22 -9.19
CA GLY A 162 -7.31 4.90 -10.48
C GLY A 162 -8.40 4.63 -11.50
N PRO A 163 -8.14 4.94 -12.78
CA PRO A 163 -9.12 4.84 -13.85
C PRO A 163 -9.45 3.40 -14.19
N GLY A 164 -10.58 3.20 -14.86
CA GLY A 164 -11.04 1.89 -15.35
C GLY A 164 -12.25 1.34 -14.62
N TYR A 165 -12.66 2.00 -13.53
CA TYR A 165 -13.80 1.61 -12.69
C TYR A 165 -14.73 2.80 -12.46
N GLU A 166 -16.04 2.55 -12.42
CA GLU A 166 -17.07 3.51 -12.06
C GLU A 166 -17.50 3.29 -10.62
N ALA A 167 -17.27 4.29 -9.75
CA ALA A 167 -17.76 4.26 -8.38
C ALA A 167 -19.29 4.33 -8.36
N GLY A 168 -19.92 3.53 -7.50
CA GLY A 168 -21.36 3.37 -7.40
C GLY A 168 -21.99 2.40 -8.43
N LYS A 169 -21.17 1.81 -9.31
CA LYS A 169 -21.61 0.85 -10.33
C LYS A 169 -20.74 -0.40 -10.39
N ASP A 170 -19.44 -0.25 -10.61
CA ASP A 170 -18.49 -1.37 -10.65
C ASP A 170 -17.95 -1.68 -9.25
N VAL A 171 -17.68 -0.62 -8.48
CA VAL A 171 -17.10 -0.66 -7.14
C VAL A 171 -17.78 0.38 -6.24
N HIS A 172 -17.65 0.26 -4.91
CA HIS A 172 -18.24 1.21 -3.96
C HIS A 172 -17.51 2.56 -3.95
N ALA A 173 -16.18 2.55 -4.13
CA ALA A 173 -15.38 3.77 -4.21
C ALA A 173 -14.21 3.61 -5.18
N VAL A 174 -13.78 4.73 -5.78
CA VAL A 174 -12.58 4.83 -6.60
C VAL A 174 -11.63 5.85 -5.98
N ILE A 175 -10.35 5.53 -5.89
CA ILE A 175 -9.32 6.42 -5.36
C ILE A 175 -8.50 7.01 -6.52
N GLU A 176 -8.40 8.34 -6.56
CA GLU A 176 -7.61 9.04 -7.57
C GLU A 176 -6.12 8.71 -7.47
N THR A 177 -5.54 8.31 -8.59
CA THR A 177 -4.12 7.99 -8.69
C THR A 177 -3.33 8.92 -9.60
N ASN A 178 -3.97 9.84 -10.32
CA ASN A 178 -3.26 10.83 -11.09
C ASN A 178 -2.57 11.86 -10.18
N ARG A 179 -1.34 12.28 -10.53
CA ARG A 179 -0.65 13.33 -9.79
C ARG A 179 -1.32 14.67 -10.03
N GLY A 180 -1.58 15.42 -8.97
CA GLY A 180 -2.23 16.72 -9.04
C GLY A 180 -3.05 17.00 -7.79
N HIS A 181 -3.95 17.97 -7.92
CA HIS A 181 -4.80 18.44 -6.82
C HIS A 181 -5.68 17.34 -6.21
N ASN A 182 -6.11 16.39 -7.04
CA ASN A 182 -7.05 15.34 -6.65
C ASN A 182 -6.38 14.03 -6.18
N LEU A 183 -5.05 13.94 -6.18
CA LEU A 183 -4.36 12.71 -5.79
C LEU A 183 -4.81 12.20 -4.42
N GLY A 184 -5.28 10.95 -4.38
CA GLY A 184 -5.81 10.31 -3.18
C GLY A 184 -7.27 10.63 -2.86
N ARG A 185 -7.95 11.46 -3.67
CA ARG A 185 -9.38 11.77 -3.49
C ARG A 185 -10.23 10.51 -3.61
N VAL A 186 -11.23 10.39 -2.75
CA VAL A 186 -12.25 9.34 -2.78
C VAL A 186 -13.40 9.80 -3.65
N TYR A 187 -13.76 8.99 -4.65
CA TYR A 187 -14.99 9.13 -5.44
C TYR A 187 -15.97 8.03 -5.05
N LEU A 188 -17.16 8.43 -4.61
CA LEU A 188 -18.28 7.52 -4.31
C LEU A 188 -19.25 7.38 -5.50
N SER A 189 -19.06 8.18 -6.54
CA SER A 189 -19.78 8.11 -7.82
C SER A 189 -18.89 8.60 -8.96
N GLY A 190 -19.07 8.02 -10.15
CA GLY A 190 -18.31 8.39 -11.36
C GLY A 190 -16.90 7.80 -11.38
N TYR A 191 -15.94 8.48 -12.00
CA TYR A 191 -14.63 7.96 -12.38
C TYR A 191 -13.49 8.79 -11.81
N ALA A 192 -12.33 8.16 -11.59
CA ALA A 192 -11.06 8.88 -11.50
C ALA A 192 -10.67 9.50 -12.85
N GLU A 193 -9.71 10.43 -12.83
CA GLU A 193 -9.19 11.08 -14.03
C GLU A 193 -8.67 10.06 -15.04
N PRO A 194 -8.93 10.26 -16.35
CA PRO A 194 -8.46 9.35 -17.39
C PRO A 194 -6.94 9.19 -17.38
N ASN A 195 -6.47 7.97 -17.68
CA ASN A 195 -5.03 7.72 -17.79
C ASN A 195 -4.44 8.50 -18.98
N THR A 196 -3.48 9.37 -18.71
CA THR A 196 -2.80 10.16 -19.75
C THR A 196 -1.73 9.37 -20.51
N GLY A 197 -1.30 8.21 -19.99
CA GLY A 197 -0.15 7.45 -20.51
C GLY A 197 1.21 8.13 -20.27
N ILE A 198 1.22 9.35 -19.73
CA ILE A 198 2.42 10.14 -19.48
C ILE A 198 2.69 10.14 -17.97
N PRO A 199 3.87 9.71 -17.51
CA PRO A 199 4.25 9.81 -16.10
C PRO A 199 4.29 11.26 -15.64
N GLY A 200 3.92 11.51 -14.39
CA GLY A 200 4.08 12.84 -13.78
C GLY A 200 5.55 13.30 -13.85
N ALA A 201 5.74 14.60 -14.13
CA ALA A 201 7.06 15.19 -14.21
C ALA A 201 7.81 15.14 -12.87
N ILE A 202 9.08 14.77 -12.91
CA ILE A 202 10.01 14.83 -11.77
C ILE A 202 11.30 15.50 -12.28
N GLY A 203 11.69 16.63 -11.67
CA GLY A 203 12.88 17.37 -12.11
C GLY A 203 12.83 17.82 -13.57
N GLY A 204 11.64 18.05 -14.13
CA GLY A 204 11.45 18.43 -15.53
C GLY A 204 11.37 17.26 -16.52
N TYR A 205 11.65 16.03 -16.09
CA TYR A 205 11.59 14.82 -16.94
C TYR A 205 10.29 14.05 -16.75
N THR A 206 9.75 13.47 -17.80
CA THR A 206 8.53 12.66 -17.84
C THR A 206 8.81 11.25 -18.35
N ILE A 207 8.71 11.03 -19.67
CA ILE A 207 8.93 9.74 -20.32
C ILE A 207 10.41 9.34 -20.36
N GLU A 208 11.31 10.31 -20.34
CA GLU A 208 12.77 10.12 -20.38
C GLU A 208 13.29 9.35 -19.15
N ARG A 209 12.54 9.38 -18.04
CA ARG A 209 12.87 8.63 -16.83
C ARG A 209 12.60 7.13 -16.96
N LEU A 210 11.78 6.73 -17.95
CA LEU A 210 11.38 5.34 -18.09
C LEU A 210 12.43 4.54 -18.86
N LEU A 211 12.79 3.40 -18.30
CA LEU A 211 13.52 2.37 -19.01
C LEU A 211 12.53 1.43 -19.68
N ARG A 212 12.70 1.18 -20.97
CA ARG A 212 11.86 0.27 -21.74
C ARG A 212 12.70 -0.83 -22.36
N ALA A 213 12.13 -2.04 -22.43
CA ALA A 213 12.78 -3.16 -23.12
C ALA A 213 12.91 -2.83 -24.63
N PRO A 214 14.11 -2.96 -25.21
CA PRO A 214 14.34 -2.66 -26.63
C PRO A 214 13.85 -3.77 -27.57
N CYS A 215 13.61 -4.97 -27.03
CA CYS A 215 13.13 -6.14 -27.79
C CYS A 215 12.47 -7.13 -26.82
N ALA A 216 11.87 -8.21 -27.36
CA ALA A 216 11.39 -9.35 -26.58
C ALA A 216 12.58 -10.22 -26.12
N GLY A 217 12.50 -10.79 -24.91
CA GLY A 217 13.53 -11.64 -24.32
C GLY A 217 13.43 -11.73 -22.80
N ALA A 218 14.53 -12.13 -22.14
CA ALA A 218 14.67 -12.13 -20.70
C ALA A 218 15.59 -11.00 -20.24
N LEU A 219 15.17 -10.21 -19.26
CA LEU A 219 15.97 -9.08 -18.76
C LEU A 219 16.97 -9.51 -17.69
N TYR A 220 18.19 -8.94 -17.74
CA TYR A 220 19.23 -9.12 -16.73
C TYR A 220 19.85 -7.77 -16.38
N ALA A 221 19.83 -7.42 -15.10
CA ALA A 221 20.38 -6.18 -14.59
C ALA A 221 21.91 -6.14 -14.67
N THR A 222 22.46 -4.96 -14.98
CA THR A 222 23.89 -4.66 -14.85
C THR A 222 24.16 -3.73 -13.67
N HIS A 223 23.11 -3.12 -13.11
CA HIS A 223 23.14 -2.20 -11.97
C HIS A 223 22.08 -2.60 -10.95
N GLN A 224 22.23 -2.13 -9.72
CA GLN A 224 21.28 -2.33 -8.64
C GLN A 224 20.39 -1.10 -8.45
N ILE A 225 19.18 -1.31 -7.92
CA ILE A 225 18.31 -0.20 -7.48
C ILE A 225 19.05 0.58 -6.39
N GLY A 226 19.20 1.90 -6.59
CA GLY A 226 19.95 2.79 -5.72
C GLY A 226 21.31 3.18 -6.26
N ASP A 227 21.76 2.61 -7.39
CA ASP A 227 22.98 3.02 -8.06
C ASP A 227 22.77 4.32 -8.83
N MET A 228 23.84 5.14 -8.86
CA MET A 228 23.91 6.33 -9.72
C MET A 228 24.27 5.89 -11.15
N VAL A 229 23.51 6.37 -12.12
CA VAL A 229 23.72 6.04 -13.54
C VAL A 229 23.81 7.32 -14.39
N GLN A 230 24.59 7.26 -15.46
CA GLN A 230 24.80 8.37 -16.40
C GLN A 230 23.88 8.22 -17.63
N ALA A 231 23.50 9.33 -18.24
CA ALA A 231 22.79 9.28 -19.52
C ALA A 231 23.55 8.41 -20.55
N GLN A 232 22.82 7.58 -21.28
CA GLN A 232 23.33 6.60 -22.25
C GLN A 232 24.10 5.41 -21.65
N GLU A 233 24.07 5.24 -20.32
CA GLU A 233 24.66 4.06 -19.67
C GLU A 233 23.75 2.84 -19.79
N THR A 234 24.35 1.65 -19.95
CA THR A 234 23.63 0.37 -19.98
C THR A 234 23.29 -0.07 -18.56
N VAL A 235 22.01 -0.12 -18.22
CA VAL A 235 21.51 -0.51 -16.89
C VAL A 235 20.97 -1.93 -16.80
N ALA A 236 20.71 -2.54 -17.93
CA ALA A 236 20.31 -3.94 -18.05
C ALA A 236 20.58 -4.44 -19.48
N LEU A 237 20.51 -5.76 -19.65
CA LEU A 237 20.56 -6.43 -20.96
C LEU A 237 19.28 -7.25 -21.14
N VAL A 238 18.69 -7.21 -22.34
CA VAL A 238 17.64 -8.15 -22.74
C VAL A 238 18.26 -9.23 -23.60
N LYS A 239 18.22 -10.49 -23.15
CA LYS A 239 18.68 -11.65 -23.91
C LYS A 239 17.53 -12.22 -24.74
N THR A 240 17.67 -12.19 -26.06
CA THR A 240 16.69 -12.77 -26.99
C THR A 240 16.75 -14.30 -26.99
N ALA A 241 15.77 -14.96 -27.61
CA ALA A 241 15.76 -16.43 -27.77
C ALA A 241 16.96 -16.95 -28.57
N GLU A 242 17.50 -16.12 -29.47
CA GLU A 242 18.68 -16.43 -30.30
C GLU A 242 20.01 -16.20 -29.55
N GLY A 243 19.95 -15.77 -28.27
CA GLY A 243 21.13 -15.55 -27.44
C GLY A 243 21.80 -14.17 -27.63
N ILE A 244 21.19 -13.26 -28.38
CA ILE A 244 21.69 -11.90 -28.58
C ILE A 244 21.38 -11.08 -27.31
N SER A 245 22.35 -10.31 -26.82
CA SER A 245 22.16 -9.38 -25.70
C SER A 245 22.00 -7.95 -26.21
N VAL A 246 20.84 -7.34 -25.97
CA VAL A 246 20.50 -5.97 -26.40
C VAL A 246 20.47 -5.07 -25.17
N PRO A 247 21.24 -3.94 -25.16
CA PRO A 247 21.32 -3.07 -23.98
C PRO A 247 20.05 -2.25 -23.77
N VAL A 248 19.66 -2.12 -22.49
CA VAL A 248 18.67 -1.12 -22.00
C VAL A 248 19.44 0.09 -21.54
N LEU A 249 19.31 1.20 -22.27
CA LEU A 249 20.02 2.45 -21.98
C LEU A 249 19.14 3.41 -21.20
N THR A 250 19.73 4.13 -20.24
CA THR A 250 19.04 5.26 -19.61
C THR A 250 19.18 6.51 -20.47
N ALA A 251 18.10 7.29 -20.60
CA ALA A 251 18.12 8.55 -21.33
C ALA A 251 18.63 9.73 -20.49
N ILE A 252 18.63 9.61 -19.17
CA ILE A 252 18.98 10.68 -18.23
C ILE A 252 19.97 10.20 -17.17
N THR A 253 20.73 11.14 -16.62
CA THR A 253 21.54 10.93 -15.40
C THR A 253 20.65 10.97 -14.17
N GLY A 254 20.86 10.06 -13.22
CA GLY A 254 20.09 9.99 -11.97
C GLY A 254 20.32 8.70 -11.20
N ILE A 255 19.47 8.43 -10.21
CA ILE A 255 19.48 7.15 -9.48
C ILE A 255 18.56 6.15 -10.17
N LEU A 256 19.02 4.93 -10.38
CA LEU A 256 18.21 3.80 -10.79
C LEU A 256 17.21 3.49 -9.67
N ARG A 257 15.97 3.98 -9.80
CA ARG A 257 14.95 3.92 -8.77
C ARG A 257 14.16 2.63 -8.80
N GLY A 258 14.14 1.97 -9.93
CA GLY A 258 13.43 0.73 -10.10
C GLY A 258 13.89 -0.03 -11.32
N LEU A 259 13.86 -1.36 -11.21
CA LEU A 259 14.17 -2.29 -12.28
C LEU A 259 13.45 -3.61 -11.97
N VAL A 260 12.85 -4.24 -12.98
CA VAL A 260 12.21 -5.56 -12.84
C VAL A 260 13.24 -6.65 -12.53
N HIS A 261 12.76 -7.83 -12.11
CA HIS A 261 13.62 -8.96 -11.76
C HIS A 261 14.46 -9.48 -12.93
N ASP A 262 15.63 -10.03 -12.60
CA ASP A 262 16.43 -10.81 -13.52
C ASP A 262 15.67 -12.05 -13.99
N GLY A 263 15.81 -12.34 -15.29
CA GLY A 263 15.15 -13.46 -15.94
C GLY A 263 13.68 -13.21 -16.29
N LEU A 264 13.08 -12.04 -15.90
CA LEU A 264 11.69 -11.73 -16.25
C LEU A 264 11.54 -11.69 -17.78
N PRO A 265 10.54 -12.41 -18.34
CA PRO A 265 10.18 -12.26 -19.75
C PRO A 265 9.64 -10.86 -20.02
N VAL A 266 10.21 -10.19 -21.01
CA VAL A 266 9.82 -8.83 -21.41
C VAL A 266 9.48 -8.80 -22.91
N PHE A 267 8.63 -7.85 -23.30
CA PHE A 267 8.32 -7.56 -24.70
C PHE A 267 8.81 -6.16 -25.07
N GLU A 268 9.00 -5.92 -26.36
CA GLU A 268 9.43 -4.62 -26.86
C GLU A 268 8.52 -3.49 -26.37
N GLY A 269 9.12 -2.41 -25.85
CA GLY A 269 8.41 -1.27 -25.29
C GLY A 269 7.86 -1.46 -23.87
N MET A 270 7.93 -2.66 -23.28
CA MET A 270 7.54 -2.88 -21.88
C MET A 270 8.35 -1.97 -20.96
N LYS A 271 7.68 -1.32 -20.01
CA LYS A 271 8.35 -0.57 -18.96
C LYS A 271 9.08 -1.52 -18.02
N VAL A 272 10.39 -1.45 -17.98
CA VAL A 272 11.25 -2.34 -17.17
C VAL A 272 11.97 -1.64 -16.03
N GLY A 273 12.02 -0.30 -16.04
CA GLY A 273 12.71 0.46 -14.99
C GLY A 273 12.29 1.94 -14.92
N ASP A 274 12.91 2.64 -13.97
CA ASP A 274 12.69 4.06 -13.70
C ASP A 274 13.96 4.68 -13.13
N VAL A 275 14.39 5.84 -13.68
CA VAL A 275 15.52 6.63 -13.19
C VAL A 275 14.99 7.92 -12.57
N ASP A 276 15.47 8.27 -11.37
CA ASP A 276 15.07 9.48 -10.65
C ASP A 276 16.17 10.56 -10.75
N PRO A 277 15.90 11.68 -11.46
CA PRO A 277 16.89 12.75 -11.66
C PRO A 277 17.23 13.53 -10.39
N ARG A 278 16.42 13.41 -9.34
CA ARG A 278 16.69 14.07 -8.04
C ARG A 278 17.86 13.46 -7.29
N ALA A 279 18.33 12.28 -7.71
CA ALA A 279 19.51 11.61 -7.18
C ALA A 279 19.45 11.32 -5.66
N ALA A 280 18.24 11.24 -5.08
CA ALA A 280 18.04 10.94 -3.67
C ALA A 280 17.86 9.42 -3.46
N ARG A 281 18.93 8.77 -2.99
CA ARG A 281 18.98 7.30 -2.86
C ARG A 281 17.91 6.74 -1.93
N GLU A 282 17.55 7.45 -0.87
CA GLU A 282 16.50 7.07 0.07
C GLU A 282 15.11 6.95 -0.59
N HIS A 283 14.87 7.67 -1.68
CA HIS A 283 13.62 7.54 -2.44
C HIS A 283 13.45 6.18 -3.12
N CYS A 284 14.53 5.40 -3.25
CA CYS A 284 14.47 4.04 -3.76
C CYS A 284 13.91 3.05 -2.74
N PHE A 285 14.05 3.36 -1.43
CA PHE A 285 13.81 2.43 -0.32
C PHE A 285 12.66 2.88 0.60
N THR A 286 11.95 3.96 0.23
CA THR A 286 10.83 4.50 1.01
C THR A 286 9.56 4.61 0.18
N ILE A 287 8.41 4.50 0.85
CA ILE A 287 7.09 4.68 0.27
C ILE A 287 6.94 6.11 -0.24
N SER A 288 6.52 6.27 -1.50
CA SER A 288 6.40 7.58 -2.12
C SER A 288 5.23 8.41 -1.56
N ASP A 289 5.30 9.73 -1.77
CA ASP A 289 4.20 10.68 -1.56
C ASP A 289 2.89 10.20 -2.21
N LYS A 290 2.96 9.75 -3.46
CA LYS A 290 1.82 9.22 -4.21
C LYS A 290 1.22 7.99 -3.51
N SER A 291 2.05 7.02 -3.13
CA SER A 291 1.57 5.80 -2.45
C SER A 291 0.96 6.12 -1.08
N ARG A 292 1.52 7.11 -0.36
CA ARG A 292 0.99 7.57 0.93
C ARG A 292 -0.35 8.26 0.78
N ALA A 293 -0.53 9.12 -0.24
CA ALA A 293 -1.79 9.81 -0.50
C ALA A 293 -2.89 8.82 -0.86
N ILE A 294 -2.61 7.87 -1.78
CA ILE A 294 -3.55 6.82 -2.18
C ILE A 294 -3.94 5.95 -0.98
N GLY A 295 -2.96 5.52 -0.16
CA GLY A 295 -3.24 4.75 1.06
C GLY A 295 -4.11 5.53 2.06
N GLY A 296 -3.99 6.86 2.11
CA GLY A 296 -4.88 7.72 2.90
C GLY A 296 -6.32 7.69 2.39
N GLY A 297 -6.50 7.82 1.07
CA GLY A 297 -7.82 7.75 0.44
C GLY A 297 -8.50 6.37 0.62
N VAL A 298 -7.73 5.27 0.53
CA VAL A 298 -8.30 3.93 0.80
C VAL A 298 -8.77 3.82 2.25
N LEU A 299 -7.97 4.28 3.22
CA LEU A 299 -8.36 4.26 4.64
C LEU A 299 -9.62 5.09 4.88
N GLU A 300 -9.70 6.31 4.30
CA GLU A 300 -10.89 7.17 4.36
C GLU A 300 -12.12 6.45 3.80
N ALA A 301 -12.01 5.87 2.59
CA ALA A 301 -13.11 5.16 1.94
C ALA A 301 -13.61 3.96 2.76
N ILE A 302 -12.70 3.17 3.34
CA ILE A 302 -13.08 2.04 4.20
C ILE A 302 -13.87 2.53 5.42
N LEU A 303 -13.34 3.52 6.14
CA LEU A 303 -13.99 4.04 7.35
C LEU A 303 -15.34 4.69 7.04
N TYR A 304 -15.43 5.43 5.93
CA TYR A 304 -16.69 6.03 5.48
C TYR A 304 -17.74 4.96 5.19
N LEU A 305 -17.40 3.94 4.38
CA LEU A 305 -18.35 2.88 3.98
C LEU A 305 -18.72 1.93 5.12
N LEU A 306 -17.85 1.75 6.11
CA LEU A 306 -18.19 1.01 7.33
C LEU A 306 -19.21 1.76 8.21
N ASN A 307 -19.18 3.09 8.21
CA ASN A 307 -20.10 3.92 9.00
C ASN A 307 -21.45 4.13 8.29
N ASP A 308 -21.48 4.24 6.96
CA ASP A 308 -22.71 4.42 6.16
C ASP A 308 -23.59 3.14 6.12
N GLY A 309 -23.03 1.99 6.47
CA GLY A 309 -23.75 0.71 6.54
C GLY A 309 -24.43 0.44 7.89
N GLN A 310 -24.37 1.38 8.84
CA GLN A 310 -25.10 1.34 10.11
C GLN A 310 -26.28 2.31 10.06
#